data_d84e1d63fb20c7eb69224d4878f4df20
#
_entry.id   d84e1d63fb20c7eb69224d4878f4df20
#
_cell.length_a   1.000
_cell.length_b   1.000
_cell.length_c   1.000
_cell.angle_alpha   90.00
_cell.angle_beta   90.00
_cell.angle_gamma   90.00
#
_symmetry.space_group_name_H-M   'P 1'
#
loop_
_entity.id
_entity.type
_entity.pdbx_description
1 polymer ?
#
loop_
_entity_poly.entity_id
_entity_poly.type
_entity_poly.pdbx_seq_one_letter_code
_entity_poly.pdbx_strand_id
1 'polypeptide(L)'
;MGKIRILHVVQAAGGVDRYIRMLLKYFDKDKFENVLVCSQDFQEEDYDGLVNSFEQIEMNRAIGAKDIKSIGEVRKLIRKYNPDIVYAHSSKAGAIARVADIGLKNHCVYNPHGWAFNMRCSDKKRMMYTAIEKIAAPFCEKIICISDAEKQSALEKRICKENKLQVIFNGVDIEAYENGEHGKVKKADLNIPEDAFVVGMVGRISLQKAPDVFVKMAKLVKEKVSNAHFIIVGNGNQETEIRKYAEDNGFADSLHITGWVDDPMSYVELFDAACLLSRWEGFGLVLPEYMMAGKPIVASNVDAIPNLIKDGGNGLLVEVDDTVGASEAVLRIHQEIELRDKLIAHGYEDVHRRFNARRVSEEHEALFEEMLK
;
A
#
# COMPACT_ATOMS: atom_id res chain seq x y z
N MET A 1 -35.29 2.11 4.52
CA MET A 1 -34.39 3.25 4.36
C MET A 1 -33.82 3.15 2.96
N GLY A 2 -33.53 4.28 2.26
CA GLY A 2 -32.78 4.26 1.00
C GLY A 2 -31.35 3.79 1.23
N LYS A 3 -30.64 3.42 0.15
CA LYS A 3 -29.20 3.09 0.24
C LYS A 3 -28.41 4.34 0.63
N ILE A 4 -27.35 4.15 1.41
CA ILE A 4 -26.38 5.19 1.74
C ILE A 4 -25.53 5.44 0.49
N ARG A 5 -25.51 6.68 -0.01
CA ARG A 5 -24.73 7.04 -1.19
C ARG A 5 -23.40 7.64 -0.81
N ILE A 6 -22.33 7.02 -1.31
CA ILE A 6 -20.94 7.45 -1.10
C ILE A 6 -20.39 7.96 -2.42
N LEU A 7 -19.83 9.17 -2.42
CA LEU A 7 -19.09 9.72 -3.54
C LEU A 7 -17.59 9.69 -3.23
N HIS A 8 -16.88 8.78 -3.87
CA HIS A 8 -15.42 8.64 -3.76
C HIS A 8 -14.74 9.64 -4.68
N VAL A 9 -13.74 10.37 -4.18
CA VAL A 9 -12.90 11.29 -4.98
C VAL A 9 -11.46 10.84 -4.93
N VAL A 10 -10.88 10.52 -6.08
CA VAL A 10 -9.51 9.96 -6.18
C VAL A 10 -8.74 10.57 -7.35
N GLN A 11 -7.43 10.82 -7.17
CA GLN A 11 -6.63 11.48 -8.20
C GLN A 11 -5.61 10.55 -8.87
N ALA A 12 -4.90 9.69 -8.15
CA ALA A 12 -3.80 8.91 -8.69
C ALA A 12 -4.11 7.41 -8.71
N ALA A 13 -3.98 6.78 -9.87
CA ALA A 13 -3.97 5.33 -10.00
C ALA A 13 -2.75 4.69 -9.31
N GLY A 14 -2.78 3.38 -9.08
CA GLY A 14 -1.74 2.60 -8.42
C GLY A 14 -2.23 2.00 -7.10
N GLY A 15 -1.49 2.16 -5.99
CA GLY A 15 -1.86 1.55 -4.70
C GLY A 15 -3.22 2.00 -4.18
N VAL A 16 -3.61 3.26 -4.42
CA VAL A 16 -4.92 3.80 -4.03
C VAL A 16 -6.03 3.20 -4.89
N ASP A 17 -5.81 3.02 -6.19
CA ASP A 17 -6.74 2.35 -7.10
C ASP A 17 -7.01 0.90 -6.65
N ARG A 18 -5.95 0.13 -6.41
CA ARG A 18 -6.09 -1.24 -5.88
C ARG A 18 -6.87 -1.28 -4.57
N TYR A 19 -6.59 -0.36 -3.67
CA TYR A 19 -7.31 -0.24 -2.39
C TYR A 19 -8.81 0.04 -2.61
N ILE A 20 -9.17 0.98 -3.48
CA ILE A 20 -10.57 1.34 -3.72
C ILE A 20 -11.32 0.17 -4.36
N ARG A 21 -10.75 -0.49 -5.37
CA ARG A 21 -11.36 -1.67 -6.00
C ARG A 21 -11.58 -2.80 -4.98
N MET A 22 -10.59 -3.06 -4.13
CA MET A 22 -10.70 -4.01 -3.02
C MET A 22 -11.82 -3.62 -2.05
N LEU A 23 -11.88 -2.36 -1.61
CA LEU A 23 -12.90 -1.85 -0.71
C LEU A 23 -14.31 -2.02 -1.30
N LEU A 24 -14.51 -1.56 -2.53
CA LEU A 24 -15.80 -1.59 -3.23
C LEU A 24 -16.29 -3.02 -3.55
N LYS A 25 -15.37 -3.96 -3.71
CA LYS A 25 -15.71 -5.37 -3.94
C LYS A 25 -16.51 -5.97 -2.79
N TYR A 26 -16.17 -5.58 -1.56
CA TYR A 26 -16.74 -6.14 -0.33
C TYR A 26 -17.82 -5.27 0.32
N PHE A 27 -18.09 -4.08 -0.17
CA PHE A 27 -19.22 -3.28 0.30
C PHE A 27 -20.55 -3.97 0.05
N ASP A 28 -21.44 -3.92 1.05
CA ASP A 28 -22.82 -4.40 0.96
C ASP A 28 -23.60 -3.55 -0.06
N LYS A 29 -23.78 -4.10 -1.27
CA LYS A 29 -24.44 -3.43 -2.38
C LYS A 29 -25.95 -3.22 -2.14
N ASP A 30 -26.55 -3.89 -1.16
CA ASP A 30 -27.94 -3.65 -0.78
C ASP A 30 -28.10 -2.44 0.13
N LYS A 31 -27.04 -2.09 0.88
CA LYS A 31 -26.99 -0.93 1.79
C LYS A 31 -26.35 0.30 1.17
N PHE A 32 -25.32 0.12 0.32
CA PHE A 32 -24.48 1.20 -0.19
C PHE A 32 -24.61 1.38 -1.71
N GLU A 33 -24.60 2.63 -2.14
CA GLU A 33 -24.49 3.07 -3.53
C GLU A 33 -23.21 3.88 -3.70
N ASN A 34 -22.32 3.44 -4.58
CA ASN A 34 -21.00 4.04 -4.75
C ASN A 34 -20.89 4.79 -6.07
N VAL A 35 -20.46 6.05 -6.01
CA VAL A 35 -20.11 6.89 -7.17
C VAL A 35 -18.62 7.16 -7.12
N LEU A 36 -17.90 6.90 -8.20
CA LEU A 36 -16.48 7.21 -8.30
C LEU A 36 -16.23 8.44 -9.16
N VAL A 37 -15.53 9.42 -8.59
CA VAL A 37 -15.02 10.61 -9.30
C VAL A 37 -13.49 10.53 -9.32
N CYS A 38 -12.91 10.31 -10.49
CA CYS A 38 -11.49 10.04 -10.61
C CYS A 38 -10.80 10.87 -11.71
N SER A 39 -9.46 10.83 -11.74
CA SER A 39 -8.69 11.40 -12.85
C SER A 39 -8.74 10.48 -14.07
N GLN A 40 -8.18 10.95 -15.19
CA GLN A 40 -8.12 10.18 -16.43
C GLN A 40 -7.10 9.01 -16.40
N ASP A 41 -6.40 8.82 -15.27
CA ASP A 41 -5.48 7.69 -15.08
C ASP A 41 -6.22 6.36 -14.76
N PHE A 42 -7.54 6.41 -14.50
CA PHE A 42 -8.38 5.27 -14.15
C PHE A 42 -9.12 4.73 -15.38
N GLN A 43 -9.33 3.42 -15.44
CA GLN A 43 -10.10 2.79 -16.52
C GLN A 43 -11.48 2.39 -15.99
N GLU A 44 -12.54 2.69 -16.74
CA GLU A 44 -13.92 2.43 -16.33
C GLU A 44 -14.19 0.92 -16.20
N GLU A 45 -13.60 0.14 -17.10
CA GLU A 45 -13.73 -1.32 -17.14
C GLU A 45 -13.25 -2.00 -15.85
N ASP A 46 -12.26 -1.43 -15.17
CA ASP A 46 -11.77 -1.94 -13.88
C ASP A 46 -12.78 -1.80 -12.75
N TYR A 47 -13.83 -0.99 -12.95
CA TYR A 47 -14.87 -0.69 -11.96
C TYR A 47 -16.25 -1.27 -12.30
N ASP A 48 -16.32 -2.08 -13.35
CA ASP A 48 -17.55 -2.75 -13.74
C ASP A 48 -18.13 -3.58 -12.60
N GLY A 49 -19.40 -3.31 -12.26
CA GLY A 49 -20.08 -3.95 -11.14
C GLY A 49 -19.59 -3.56 -9.74
N LEU A 50 -18.58 -2.69 -9.60
CA LEU A 50 -18.09 -2.16 -8.32
C LEU A 50 -18.75 -0.82 -7.96
N VAL A 51 -19.05 0.01 -8.95
CA VAL A 51 -19.67 1.33 -8.75
C VAL A 51 -20.99 1.47 -9.49
N ASN A 52 -21.85 2.36 -9.01
CA ASN A 52 -23.13 2.69 -9.63
C ASN A 52 -22.97 3.79 -10.70
N SER A 53 -21.91 4.59 -10.58
CA SER A 53 -21.56 5.63 -11.55
C SER A 53 -20.07 5.90 -11.53
N PHE A 54 -19.51 6.14 -12.72
CA PHE A 54 -18.10 6.44 -12.94
C PHE A 54 -17.99 7.80 -13.64
N GLU A 55 -17.25 8.74 -13.03
CA GLU A 55 -17.09 10.11 -13.53
C GLU A 55 -15.61 10.48 -13.60
N GLN A 56 -15.12 10.80 -14.78
CA GLN A 56 -13.76 11.27 -14.98
C GLN A 56 -13.71 12.79 -15.07
N ILE A 57 -12.76 13.39 -14.32
CA ILE A 57 -12.49 14.81 -14.37
C ILE A 57 -10.98 15.08 -14.53
N GLU A 58 -10.63 16.28 -14.98
CA GLU A 58 -9.23 16.67 -15.07
C GLU A 58 -8.67 16.97 -13.66
N MET A 59 -7.84 16.05 -13.13
CA MET A 59 -7.09 16.24 -11.87
C MET A 59 -5.60 15.99 -12.09
N ASN A 60 -4.80 17.05 -12.15
CA ASN A 60 -3.35 16.93 -12.30
C ASN A 60 -2.64 16.60 -10.97
N ARG A 61 -1.51 15.89 -11.03
CA ARG A 61 -0.69 15.59 -9.83
C ARG A 61 -0.10 16.84 -9.18
N ALA A 62 0.32 17.82 -9.97
CA ALA A 62 0.87 19.08 -9.45
C ALA A 62 -0.23 19.97 -8.86
N ILE A 63 0.07 20.64 -7.75
CA ILE A 63 -0.80 21.67 -7.18
C ILE A 63 -0.69 22.94 -8.04
N GLY A 64 -1.82 23.53 -8.44
CA GLY A 64 -1.82 24.71 -9.30
C GLY A 64 -3.20 25.31 -9.56
N ALA A 65 -3.24 26.35 -10.39
CA ALA A 65 -4.48 27.09 -10.71
C ALA A 65 -5.59 26.21 -11.34
N LYS A 66 -5.22 25.11 -12.00
CA LYS A 66 -6.18 24.14 -12.56
C LYS A 66 -7.03 23.45 -11.48
N ASP A 67 -6.57 23.43 -10.23
CA ASP A 67 -7.32 22.83 -9.11
C ASP A 67 -8.64 23.57 -8.84
N ILE A 68 -8.73 24.86 -9.14
CA ILE A 68 -9.96 25.65 -9.01
C ILE A 68 -11.05 25.07 -9.93
N LYS A 69 -10.68 24.64 -11.15
CA LYS A 69 -11.60 24.00 -12.08
C LYS A 69 -12.03 22.64 -11.53
N SER A 70 -11.08 21.81 -11.07
CA SER A 70 -11.37 20.48 -10.48
C SER A 70 -12.27 20.60 -9.23
N ILE A 71 -12.05 21.60 -8.36
CA ILE A 71 -12.94 21.88 -7.21
C ILE A 71 -14.36 22.20 -7.68
N GLY A 72 -14.51 23.03 -8.72
CA GLY A 72 -15.81 23.37 -9.29
C GLY A 72 -16.53 22.17 -9.90
N GLU A 73 -15.80 21.27 -10.58
CA GLU A 73 -16.33 20.04 -11.18
C GLU A 73 -16.75 19.04 -10.08
N VAL A 74 -15.92 18.79 -9.08
CA VAL A 74 -16.26 17.93 -7.92
C VAL A 74 -17.50 18.47 -7.21
N ARG A 75 -17.59 19.79 -6.97
CA ARG A 75 -18.76 20.41 -6.33
C ARG A 75 -20.04 20.22 -7.15
N LYS A 76 -19.98 20.28 -8.48
CA LYS A 76 -21.13 20.01 -9.36
C LYS A 76 -21.57 18.55 -9.23
N LEU A 77 -20.60 17.62 -9.18
CA LEU A 77 -20.89 16.19 -9.04
C LEU A 77 -21.47 15.86 -7.64
N ILE A 78 -20.96 16.46 -6.56
CA ILE A 78 -21.56 16.34 -5.23
C ILE A 78 -23.03 16.80 -5.26
N ARG A 79 -23.34 17.94 -5.89
CA ARG A 79 -24.73 18.41 -6.03
C ARG A 79 -25.58 17.53 -6.94
N LYS A 80 -24.99 16.96 -8.02
CA LYS A 80 -25.68 16.06 -8.96
C LYS A 80 -26.12 14.79 -8.29
N TYR A 81 -25.21 14.16 -7.55
CA TYR A 81 -25.43 12.86 -6.94
C TYR A 81 -26.04 12.96 -5.54
N ASN A 82 -25.96 14.12 -4.88
CA ASN A 82 -26.45 14.37 -3.52
C ASN A 82 -26.07 13.21 -2.57
N PRO A 83 -24.76 12.91 -2.40
CA PRO A 83 -24.31 11.80 -1.57
C PRO A 83 -24.56 12.09 -0.09
N ASP A 84 -24.71 11.04 0.71
CA ASP A 84 -24.70 11.13 2.16
C ASP A 84 -23.27 11.38 2.67
N ILE A 85 -22.28 10.78 1.99
CA ILE A 85 -20.86 10.86 2.35
C ILE A 85 -20.00 11.18 1.12
N VAL A 86 -19.11 12.15 1.24
CA VAL A 86 -17.99 12.38 0.33
C VAL A 86 -16.73 11.74 0.93
N TYR A 87 -16.19 10.72 0.29
CA TYR A 87 -14.99 10.02 0.75
C TYR A 87 -13.82 10.34 -0.17
N ALA A 88 -12.87 11.14 0.34
CA ALA A 88 -11.73 11.63 -0.42
C ALA A 88 -10.47 10.81 -0.15
N HIS A 89 -9.75 10.42 -1.22
CA HIS A 89 -8.58 9.57 -1.17
C HIS A 89 -7.33 10.28 -1.67
N SER A 90 -6.22 10.18 -0.91
CA SER A 90 -4.94 10.84 -1.15
C SER A 90 -4.93 12.36 -0.91
N SER A 91 -3.74 12.92 -0.70
CA SER A 91 -3.58 14.34 -0.31
C SER A 91 -4.17 15.30 -1.33
N LYS A 92 -4.00 15.04 -2.63
CA LYS A 92 -4.47 15.93 -3.71
C LYS A 92 -5.99 15.93 -3.82
N ALA A 93 -6.61 14.75 -4.03
CA ALA A 93 -8.06 14.64 -4.11
C ALA A 93 -8.71 15.01 -2.77
N GLY A 94 -8.06 14.70 -1.64
CA GLY A 94 -8.49 15.11 -0.32
C GLY A 94 -8.58 16.62 -0.15
N ALA A 95 -7.62 17.39 -0.68
CA ALA A 95 -7.69 18.86 -0.64
C ALA A 95 -8.82 19.38 -1.55
N ILE A 96 -8.94 18.85 -2.77
CA ILE A 96 -9.98 19.25 -3.74
C ILE A 96 -11.37 18.96 -3.19
N ALA A 97 -11.61 17.75 -2.71
CA ALA A 97 -12.92 17.31 -2.22
C ALA A 97 -13.34 18.09 -0.97
N ARG A 98 -12.46 18.23 0.03
CA ARG A 98 -12.75 18.98 1.27
C ARG A 98 -13.14 20.44 0.98
N VAL A 99 -12.46 21.09 0.00
CA VAL A 99 -12.81 22.46 -0.41
C VAL A 99 -14.12 22.49 -1.21
N ALA A 100 -14.31 21.53 -2.14
CA ALA A 100 -15.52 21.43 -2.94
C ALA A 100 -16.78 21.21 -2.09
N ASP A 101 -16.61 20.57 -0.93
CA ASP A 101 -17.68 20.19 -0.02
C ASP A 101 -18.12 21.30 0.93
N ILE A 102 -17.35 22.36 1.08
CA ILE A 102 -17.66 23.46 2.02
C ILE A 102 -19.09 23.97 1.84
N GLY A 103 -19.86 23.92 2.94
CA GLY A 103 -21.24 24.42 3.02
C GLY A 103 -22.28 23.53 2.33
N LEU A 104 -21.94 22.29 2.00
CA LEU A 104 -22.90 21.24 1.63
C LEU A 104 -23.35 20.48 2.88
N LYS A 105 -24.40 19.64 2.76
CA LYS A 105 -25.02 18.98 3.92
C LYS A 105 -24.55 17.55 4.18
N ASN A 106 -23.82 16.98 3.24
CA ASN A 106 -23.26 15.64 3.34
C ASN A 106 -22.07 15.59 4.32
N HIS A 107 -21.75 14.43 4.81
CA HIS A 107 -20.56 14.19 5.61
C HIS A 107 -19.31 14.07 4.73
N CYS A 108 -18.16 14.54 5.21
CA CYS A 108 -16.88 14.43 4.50
C CYS A 108 -15.90 13.56 5.31
N VAL A 109 -15.39 12.52 4.67
CA VAL A 109 -14.36 11.62 5.19
C VAL A 109 -13.12 11.72 4.30
N TYR A 110 -11.95 11.66 4.90
CA TYR A 110 -10.68 11.75 4.20
C TYR A 110 -9.74 10.60 4.58
N ASN A 111 -9.07 10.02 3.60
CA ASN A 111 -7.99 9.05 3.79
C ASN A 111 -6.74 9.52 3.02
N PRO A 112 -5.64 9.87 3.70
CA PRO A 112 -4.41 10.33 3.06
C PRO A 112 -3.68 9.22 2.29
N HIS A 113 -3.86 7.94 2.63
CA HIS A 113 -3.10 6.80 2.12
C HIS A 113 -1.57 7.01 2.22
N GLY A 114 -1.13 7.54 3.32
CA GLY A 114 0.25 7.98 3.57
C GLY A 114 0.37 9.50 3.53
N TRP A 115 0.68 10.11 4.68
CA TRP A 115 0.85 11.56 4.78
C TRP A 115 1.97 12.07 3.88
N ALA A 116 1.68 13.03 2.99
CA ALA A 116 2.68 13.63 2.11
C ALA A 116 3.84 14.30 2.88
N PHE A 117 3.62 14.77 4.11
CA PHE A 117 4.65 15.37 4.95
C PHE A 117 5.61 14.33 5.58
N ASN A 118 5.29 13.03 5.53
CA ASN A 118 6.19 11.96 5.96
C ASN A 118 7.14 11.49 4.85
N MET A 119 6.88 11.88 3.59
CA MET A 119 7.78 11.55 2.49
C MET A 119 9.14 12.24 2.65
N ARG A 120 10.20 11.61 2.14
CA ARG A 120 11.52 12.29 2.02
C ARG A 120 11.41 13.46 1.05
N CYS A 121 11.37 14.66 1.59
CA CYS A 121 11.32 15.91 0.83
C CYS A 121 12.04 17.01 1.61
N SER A 122 12.26 18.18 0.98
CA SER A 122 12.84 19.34 1.66
C SER A 122 11.93 19.82 2.81
N ASP A 123 12.53 20.41 3.85
CA ASP A 123 11.79 20.92 5.00
C ASP A 123 10.73 21.95 4.60
N LYS A 124 10.99 22.77 3.59
CA LYS A 124 10.00 23.70 3.03
C LYS A 124 8.77 22.99 2.47
N LYS A 125 8.96 21.90 1.74
CA LYS A 125 7.85 21.10 1.22
C LYS A 125 7.10 20.39 2.35
N ARG A 126 7.82 19.85 3.34
CA ARG A 126 7.23 19.21 4.52
C ARG A 126 6.36 20.19 5.31
N MET A 127 6.86 21.40 5.56
CA MET A 127 6.09 22.46 6.21
C MET A 127 4.85 22.84 5.39
N MET A 128 4.98 22.96 4.07
CA MET A 128 3.86 23.27 3.18
C MET A 128 2.79 22.19 3.26
N TYR A 129 3.14 20.91 3.13
CA TYR A 129 2.18 19.81 3.22
C TYR A 129 1.51 19.76 4.59
N THR A 130 2.27 19.95 5.69
CA THR A 130 1.73 20.01 7.03
C THR A 130 0.73 21.17 7.18
N ALA A 131 1.04 22.35 6.64
CA ALA A 131 0.14 23.50 6.67
C ALA A 131 -1.15 23.27 5.89
N ILE A 132 -1.05 22.68 4.68
CA ILE A 132 -2.22 22.33 3.87
C ILE A 132 -3.14 21.38 4.64
N GLU A 133 -2.59 20.32 5.25
CA GLU A 133 -3.41 19.37 6.00
C GLU A 133 -4.06 20.00 7.24
N LYS A 134 -3.34 20.87 7.98
CA LYS A 134 -3.92 21.62 9.11
C LYS A 134 -5.08 22.53 8.70
N ILE A 135 -4.92 23.25 7.58
CA ILE A 135 -5.95 24.15 7.07
C ILE A 135 -7.16 23.38 6.55
N ALA A 136 -6.94 22.21 5.93
CA ALA A 136 -8.01 21.41 5.35
C ALA A 136 -8.70 20.46 6.37
N ALA A 137 -8.07 20.12 7.49
CA ALA A 137 -8.61 19.22 8.49
C ALA A 137 -9.99 19.64 9.08
N PRO A 138 -10.30 20.94 9.27
CA PRO A 138 -11.65 21.36 9.70
C PRO A 138 -12.78 20.99 8.73
N PHE A 139 -12.47 20.79 7.44
CA PHE A 139 -13.45 20.55 6.37
C PHE A 139 -13.75 19.07 6.11
N CYS A 140 -13.45 18.19 7.06
CA CYS A 140 -13.95 16.82 7.10
C CYS A 140 -14.29 16.45 8.55
N GLU A 141 -15.22 15.52 8.74
CA GLU A 141 -15.59 15.01 10.06
C GLU A 141 -14.64 13.95 10.55
N LYS A 142 -14.21 13.05 9.67
CA LYS A 142 -13.30 11.94 10.00
C LYS A 142 -12.12 11.87 9.04
N ILE A 143 -10.98 11.46 9.58
CA ILE A 143 -9.78 11.13 8.81
C ILE A 143 -9.44 9.68 9.12
N ILE A 144 -9.42 8.85 8.09
CA ILE A 144 -9.06 7.44 8.21
C ILE A 144 -7.55 7.33 8.05
N CYS A 145 -6.89 6.81 9.07
CA CYS A 145 -5.46 6.49 9.08
C CYS A 145 -5.29 5.00 8.79
N ILE A 146 -4.43 4.65 7.85
CA ILE A 146 -4.20 3.25 7.45
C ILE A 146 -3.28 2.48 8.40
N SER A 147 -2.74 3.15 9.43
CA SER A 147 -1.90 2.55 10.48
C SER A 147 -1.91 3.42 11.74
N ASP A 148 -1.50 2.83 12.87
CA ASP A 148 -1.29 3.58 14.12
C ASP A 148 -0.17 4.62 13.98
N ALA A 149 0.88 4.29 13.23
CA ALA A 149 1.97 5.23 12.93
C ALA A 149 1.46 6.47 12.18
N GLU A 150 0.52 6.29 11.26
CA GLU A 150 -0.10 7.40 10.53
C GLU A 150 -0.95 8.28 11.45
N LYS A 151 -1.73 7.68 12.35
CA LYS A 151 -2.48 8.39 13.40
C LYS A 151 -1.52 9.15 14.31
N GLN A 152 -0.47 8.51 14.80
CA GLN A 152 0.52 9.13 15.68
C GLN A 152 1.23 10.31 15.00
N SER A 153 1.62 10.16 13.73
CA SER A 153 2.22 11.23 12.93
C SER A 153 1.30 12.45 12.79
N ALA A 154 -0.01 12.22 12.61
CA ALA A 154 -1.00 13.32 12.57
C ALA A 154 -1.09 14.07 13.91
N LEU A 155 -1.06 13.33 15.04
CA LEU A 155 -1.10 13.91 16.38
C LEU A 155 0.16 14.73 16.69
N GLU A 156 1.35 14.20 16.41
CA GLU A 156 2.63 14.88 16.59
C GLU A 156 2.72 16.17 15.79
N LYS A 157 2.23 16.17 14.55
CA LYS A 157 2.14 17.35 13.70
C LYS A 157 0.98 18.26 14.06
N ARG A 158 0.11 17.87 15.00
CA ARG A 158 -1.09 18.60 15.40
C ARG A 158 -1.97 18.96 14.20
N ILE A 159 -2.25 17.97 13.34
CA ILE A 159 -3.10 18.15 12.17
C ILE A 159 -4.55 18.39 12.59
N CYS A 160 -5.07 17.60 13.52
CA CYS A 160 -6.42 17.72 14.08
C CYS A 160 -6.49 17.12 15.49
N LYS A 161 -7.68 17.17 16.10
CA LYS A 161 -7.94 16.49 17.39
C LYS A 161 -8.05 14.97 17.15
N GLU A 162 -7.68 14.19 18.17
CA GLU A 162 -7.68 12.73 18.12
C GLU A 162 -9.03 12.12 17.75
N ASN A 163 -10.13 12.69 18.21
CA ASN A 163 -11.48 12.18 17.92
C ASN A 163 -11.88 12.25 16.44
N LYS A 164 -11.14 12.98 15.61
CA LYS A 164 -11.28 12.96 14.14
C LYS A 164 -10.53 11.81 13.47
N LEU A 165 -9.56 11.20 14.14
CA LEU A 165 -8.69 10.19 13.59
C LEU A 165 -9.24 8.79 13.89
N GLN A 166 -9.57 8.05 12.85
CA GLN A 166 -9.99 6.65 12.93
C GLN A 166 -8.90 5.78 12.29
N VAL A 167 -8.41 4.77 12.99
CA VAL A 167 -7.51 3.78 12.38
C VAL A 167 -8.33 2.66 11.77
N ILE A 168 -8.15 2.44 10.46
CA ILE A 168 -8.62 1.26 9.74
C ILE A 168 -7.43 0.77 8.92
N PHE A 169 -6.83 -0.33 9.33
CA PHE A 169 -5.69 -0.90 8.62
C PHE A 169 -6.09 -1.32 7.20
N ASN A 170 -5.21 -1.07 6.23
CA ASN A 170 -5.38 -1.62 4.90
C ASN A 170 -5.40 -3.16 4.95
N GLY A 171 -5.96 -3.76 3.90
CA GLY A 171 -6.05 -5.21 3.76
C GLY A 171 -5.66 -5.70 2.39
N VAL A 172 -5.69 -7.01 2.25
CA VAL A 172 -5.49 -7.75 1.01
C VAL A 172 -6.68 -8.67 0.75
N ASP A 173 -6.92 -8.95 -0.51
CA ASP A 173 -8.03 -9.80 -0.96
C ASP A 173 -7.67 -11.28 -0.83
N ILE A 174 -7.79 -11.81 0.39
CA ILE A 174 -7.46 -13.20 0.72
C ILE A 174 -8.34 -14.16 -0.08
N GLU A 175 -9.64 -13.88 -0.19
CA GLU A 175 -10.58 -14.74 -0.92
C GLU A 175 -10.21 -14.84 -2.41
N ALA A 176 -9.81 -13.71 -3.03
CA ALA A 176 -9.37 -13.74 -4.43
C ALA A 176 -8.06 -14.52 -4.59
N TYR A 177 -7.14 -14.40 -3.64
CA TYR A 177 -5.90 -15.17 -3.67
C TYR A 177 -6.15 -16.67 -3.50
N GLU A 178 -6.88 -17.08 -2.45
CA GLU A 178 -7.14 -18.51 -2.16
C GLU A 178 -7.96 -19.22 -3.25
N ASN A 179 -8.87 -18.51 -3.92
CA ASN A 179 -9.68 -19.03 -5.03
C ASN A 179 -9.01 -18.82 -6.41
N GLY A 180 -7.86 -18.16 -6.46
CA GLY A 180 -7.12 -17.88 -7.67
C GLY A 180 -6.35 -19.10 -8.20
N GLU A 181 -5.78 -18.92 -9.39
CA GLU A 181 -4.83 -19.89 -9.96
C GLU A 181 -3.44 -19.62 -9.41
N HIS A 182 -2.78 -20.67 -8.91
CA HIS A 182 -1.43 -20.63 -8.39
C HIS A 182 -0.43 -21.30 -9.34
N GLY A 183 0.87 -21.05 -9.14
CA GLY A 183 1.95 -21.68 -9.89
C GLY A 183 2.00 -21.30 -11.37
N LYS A 184 1.52 -20.10 -11.73
CA LYS A 184 1.57 -19.58 -13.11
C LYS A 184 2.99 -19.34 -13.58
N VAL A 185 3.89 -18.93 -12.67
CA VAL A 185 5.32 -18.75 -12.92
C VAL A 185 6.09 -19.85 -12.20
N LYS A 186 7.06 -20.45 -12.89
CA LYS A 186 7.91 -21.49 -12.34
C LYS A 186 9.37 -21.01 -12.26
N LYS A 187 10.16 -21.59 -11.36
CA LYS A 187 11.60 -21.32 -11.26
C LYS A 187 12.30 -21.48 -12.63
N ALA A 188 11.89 -22.51 -13.40
CA ALA A 188 12.44 -22.78 -14.75
C ALA A 188 12.21 -21.62 -15.74
N ASP A 189 11.11 -20.89 -15.65
CA ASP A 189 10.81 -19.74 -16.53
C ASP A 189 11.79 -18.57 -16.32
N LEU A 190 12.44 -18.56 -15.17
CA LEU A 190 13.49 -17.58 -14.80
C LEU A 190 14.89 -18.18 -14.85
N ASN A 191 15.06 -19.40 -15.37
CA ASN A 191 16.34 -20.14 -15.33
C ASN A 191 16.88 -20.32 -13.89
N ILE A 192 16.00 -20.46 -12.90
CA ILE A 192 16.35 -20.73 -11.50
C ILE A 192 16.31 -22.25 -11.28
N PRO A 193 17.37 -22.85 -10.71
CA PRO A 193 17.36 -24.28 -10.33
C PRO A 193 16.22 -24.59 -9.36
N GLU A 194 15.64 -25.79 -9.47
CA GLU A 194 14.48 -26.18 -8.67
C GLU A 194 14.79 -26.20 -7.17
N ASP A 195 15.99 -26.60 -6.80
CA ASP A 195 16.50 -26.65 -5.42
C ASP A 195 17.08 -25.32 -4.91
N ALA A 196 17.01 -24.25 -5.71
CA ALA A 196 17.53 -22.95 -5.33
C ALA A 196 16.76 -22.33 -4.17
N PHE A 197 17.48 -21.69 -3.23
CA PHE A 197 16.89 -20.83 -2.21
C PHE A 197 16.60 -19.46 -2.80
N VAL A 198 15.33 -19.05 -2.83
CA VAL A 198 14.88 -17.84 -3.51
C VAL A 198 14.53 -16.75 -2.50
N VAL A 199 15.20 -15.60 -2.59
CA VAL A 199 14.89 -14.41 -1.81
C VAL A 199 14.30 -13.35 -2.72
N GLY A 200 13.12 -12.80 -2.37
CA GLY A 200 12.42 -11.89 -3.26
C GLY A 200 11.99 -10.58 -2.62
N MET A 201 11.79 -9.57 -3.46
CA MET A 201 11.12 -8.33 -3.11
C MET A 201 10.17 -7.89 -4.23
N VAL A 202 9.03 -7.29 -3.83
CA VAL A 202 8.06 -6.67 -4.75
C VAL A 202 8.01 -5.17 -4.52
N GLY A 203 8.18 -4.38 -5.58
CA GLY A 203 8.03 -2.95 -5.50
C GLY A 203 8.83 -2.18 -6.55
N ARG A 204 8.64 -0.87 -6.56
CA ARG A 204 9.40 0.02 -7.46
C ARG A 204 10.88 -0.01 -7.14
N ILE A 205 11.72 -0.14 -8.14
CA ILE A 205 13.18 -0.03 -8.02
C ILE A 205 13.55 1.45 -7.82
N SER A 206 13.40 1.94 -6.60
CA SER A 206 13.51 3.35 -6.22
C SER A 206 14.17 3.52 -4.85
N LEU A 207 14.67 4.72 -4.57
CA LEU A 207 15.29 5.06 -3.29
C LEU A 207 14.43 4.68 -2.07
N GLN A 208 13.11 4.77 -2.19
CA GLN A 208 12.19 4.40 -1.12
C GLN A 208 12.28 2.92 -0.77
N LYS A 209 12.25 2.04 -1.76
CA LYS A 209 12.23 0.58 -1.59
C LYS A 209 13.61 -0.03 -1.36
N ALA A 210 14.66 0.81 -1.40
CA ALA A 210 16.04 0.44 -1.11
C ALA A 210 16.55 -0.82 -1.84
N PRO A 211 16.40 -0.93 -3.17
CA PRO A 211 16.90 -2.08 -3.91
C PRO A 211 18.43 -2.22 -3.83
N ASP A 212 19.14 -1.13 -3.57
CA ASP A 212 20.60 -1.13 -3.31
C ASP A 212 20.97 -1.86 -2.02
N VAL A 213 20.13 -1.76 -0.97
CA VAL A 213 20.31 -2.55 0.26
C VAL A 213 20.00 -4.03 -0.02
N PHE A 214 18.95 -4.30 -0.78
CA PHE A 214 18.57 -5.67 -1.17
C PHE A 214 19.69 -6.37 -1.94
N VAL A 215 20.30 -5.76 -2.96
CA VAL A 215 21.38 -6.43 -3.71
C VAL A 215 22.69 -6.55 -2.93
N LYS A 216 22.98 -5.62 -2.01
CA LYS A 216 24.13 -5.76 -1.10
C LYS A 216 23.91 -6.92 -0.11
N MET A 217 22.70 -7.05 0.45
CA MET A 217 22.27 -8.20 1.25
C MET A 217 22.38 -9.49 0.44
N ALA A 218 21.89 -9.48 -0.81
CA ALA A 218 21.93 -10.61 -1.73
C ALA A 218 23.36 -11.14 -1.94
N LYS A 219 24.34 -10.25 -2.12
CA LYS A 219 25.76 -10.63 -2.20
C LYS A 219 26.21 -11.40 -0.96
N LEU A 220 25.92 -10.88 0.24
CA LEU A 220 26.34 -11.52 1.50
C LEU A 220 25.66 -12.89 1.70
N VAL A 221 24.38 -13.02 1.31
CA VAL A 221 23.67 -14.31 1.34
C VAL A 221 24.29 -15.28 0.32
N LYS A 222 24.61 -14.84 -0.91
CA LYS A 222 25.21 -15.65 -1.96
C LYS A 222 26.56 -16.23 -1.57
N GLU A 223 27.36 -15.48 -0.81
CA GLU A 223 28.64 -15.94 -0.26
C GLU A 223 28.51 -17.13 0.72
N LYS A 224 27.33 -17.29 1.36
CA LYS A 224 27.05 -18.36 2.32
C LYS A 224 26.18 -19.48 1.75
N VAL A 225 25.30 -19.15 0.79
CA VAL A 225 24.34 -20.07 0.16
C VAL A 225 24.55 -19.99 -1.35
N SER A 226 25.42 -20.85 -1.88
CA SER A 226 25.86 -20.81 -3.28
C SER A 226 24.74 -20.99 -4.29
N ASN A 227 23.64 -21.70 -3.95
CA ASN A 227 22.46 -21.87 -4.77
C ASN A 227 21.35 -20.84 -4.49
N ALA A 228 21.65 -19.73 -3.78
CA ALA A 228 20.70 -18.65 -3.59
C ALA A 228 20.45 -17.87 -4.89
N HIS A 229 19.18 -17.56 -5.18
CA HIS A 229 18.73 -16.68 -6.25
C HIS A 229 17.88 -15.56 -5.70
N PHE A 230 17.87 -14.42 -6.38
CA PHE A 230 17.24 -13.19 -5.92
C PHE A 230 16.28 -12.67 -6.99
N ILE A 231 15.04 -12.40 -6.60
CA ILE A 231 14.02 -11.87 -7.52
C ILE A 231 13.58 -10.48 -7.07
N ILE A 232 13.63 -9.52 -8.00
CA ILE A 232 13.01 -8.20 -7.81
C ILE A 232 11.84 -8.09 -8.78
N VAL A 233 10.62 -8.08 -8.24
CA VAL A 233 9.39 -7.92 -9.01
C VAL A 233 9.03 -6.45 -9.08
N GLY A 234 9.29 -5.83 -10.23
CA GLY A 234 9.03 -4.41 -10.48
C GLY A 234 10.11 -3.74 -11.31
N ASN A 235 9.92 -2.47 -11.61
CA ASN A 235 10.85 -1.64 -12.37
C ASN A 235 11.11 -0.30 -11.66
N GLY A 236 12.06 0.47 -12.17
CA GLY A 236 12.31 1.83 -11.66
C GLY A 236 13.67 2.40 -12.05
N ASN A 237 13.92 3.61 -11.56
CA ASN A 237 15.03 4.43 -12.00
C ASN A 237 16.41 3.98 -11.51
N GLN A 238 16.49 3.05 -10.55
CA GLN A 238 17.75 2.50 -10.06
C GLN A 238 18.10 1.12 -10.68
N GLU A 239 17.33 0.62 -11.63
CA GLU A 239 17.54 -0.72 -12.20
C GLU A 239 18.92 -0.89 -12.82
N THR A 240 19.40 0.08 -13.59
CA THR A 240 20.74 0.03 -14.21
C THR A 240 21.85 -0.09 -13.16
N GLU A 241 21.72 0.66 -12.06
CA GLU A 241 22.68 0.63 -10.95
C GLU A 241 22.69 -0.75 -10.25
N ILE A 242 21.52 -1.31 -10.03
CA ILE A 242 21.33 -2.62 -9.37
C ILE A 242 21.94 -3.75 -10.23
N ARG A 243 21.67 -3.79 -11.53
CA ARG A 243 22.23 -4.77 -12.46
C ARG A 243 23.76 -4.68 -12.50
N LYS A 244 24.27 -3.45 -12.63
CA LYS A 244 25.71 -3.22 -12.62
C LYS A 244 26.36 -3.70 -11.33
N TYR A 245 25.74 -3.45 -10.17
CA TYR A 245 26.26 -3.94 -8.89
C TYR A 245 26.37 -5.49 -8.86
N ALA A 246 25.38 -6.19 -9.38
CA ALA A 246 25.40 -7.65 -9.44
C ALA A 246 26.49 -8.18 -10.40
N GLU A 247 26.67 -7.52 -11.56
CA GLU A 247 27.75 -7.82 -12.52
C GLU A 247 29.12 -7.61 -11.89
N ASP A 248 29.40 -6.44 -11.31
CA ASP A 248 30.67 -6.08 -10.68
C ASP A 248 31.02 -7.00 -9.50
N ASN A 249 30.03 -7.67 -8.89
CA ASN A 249 30.21 -8.60 -7.76
C ASN A 249 29.99 -10.07 -8.11
N GLY A 250 29.83 -10.42 -9.40
CA GLY A 250 29.90 -11.81 -9.90
C GLY A 250 28.66 -12.67 -9.57
N PHE A 251 27.46 -12.07 -9.36
CA PHE A 251 26.22 -12.82 -9.13
C PHE A 251 25.05 -12.39 -10.03
N ALA A 252 25.35 -11.76 -11.17
CA ALA A 252 24.35 -11.31 -12.14
C ALA A 252 23.40 -12.44 -12.59
N ASP A 253 23.92 -13.66 -12.82
CA ASP A 253 23.12 -14.83 -13.21
C ASP A 253 22.15 -15.30 -12.12
N SER A 254 22.32 -14.84 -10.89
CA SER A 254 21.45 -15.16 -9.76
C SER A 254 20.50 -14.02 -9.40
N LEU A 255 20.55 -12.88 -10.12
CA LEU A 255 19.64 -11.75 -9.92
C LEU A 255 18.64 -11.63 -11.08
N HIS A 256 17.38 -11.79 -10.75
CA HIS A 256 16.25 -11.75 -11.72
C HIS A 256 15.40 -10.52 -11.47
N ILE A 257 15.31 -9.61 -12.44
CA ILE A 257 14.46 -8.42 -12.39
C ILE A 257 13.39 -8.58 -13.45
N THR A 258 12.12 -8.70 -13.01
CA THR A 258 10.99 -9.03 -13.90
C THR A 258 10.49 -7.84 -14.71
N GLY A 259 10.81 -6.61 -14.29
CA GLY A 259 10.07 -5.45 -14.73
C GLY A 259 8.68 -5.36 -14.08
N TRP A 260 7.83 -4.49 -14.61
CA TRP A 260 6.44 -4.41 -14.17
C TRP A 260 5.66 -5.63 -14.65
N VAL A 261 4.82 -6.21 -13.79
CA VAL A 261 4.00 -7.38 -14.07
C VAL A 261 2.57 -7.16 -13.55
N ASP A 262 1.58 -7.74 -14.22
CA ASP A 262 0.17 -7.65 -13.81
C ASP A 262 -0.11 -8.49 -12.55
N ASP A 263 0.54 -9.66 -12.44
CA ASP A 263 0.36 -10.61 -11.35
C ASP A 263 1.68 -10.83 -10.57
N PRO A 264 2.02 -9.95 -9.63
CA PRO A 264 3.22 -10.12 -8.82
C PRO A 264 3.14 -11.31 -7.87
N MET A 265 1.92 -11.78 -7.51
CA MET A 265 1.76 -12.88 -6.57
C MET A 265 2.28 -14.20 -7.13
N SER A 266 2.15 -14.44 -8.43
CA SER A 266 2.75 -15.61 -9.10
C SER A 266 4.28 -15.70 -8.95
N TYR A 267 4.96 -14.55 -8.78
CA TYR A 267 6.40 -14.53 -8.47
C TYR A 267 6.66 -14.67 -6.97
N VAL A 268 5.81 -14.07 -6.12
CA VAL A 268 5.92 -14.21 -4.66
C VAL A 268 5.85 -15.68 -4.24
N GLU A 269 5.06 -16.48 -4.94
CA GLU A 269 4.96 -17.92 -4.69
C GLU A 269 6.30 -18.66 -4.81
N LEU A 270 7.24 -18.14 -5.60
CA LEU A 270 8.60 -18.69 -5.72
C LEU A 270 9.52 -18.36 -4.54
N PHE A 271 9.18 -17.40 -3.69
CA PHE A 271 10.06 -16.94 -2.63
C PHE A 271 10.13 -17.94 -1.47
N ASP A 272 11.34 -18.22 -1.00
CA ASP A 272 11.60 -18.89 0.27
C ASP A 272 11.77 -17.88 1.43
N ALA A 273 12.12 -16.62 1.09
CA ALA A 273 12.11 -15.48 2.01
C ALA A 273 11.73 -14.20 1.26
N ALA A 274 10.86 -13.39 1.85
CA ALA A 274 10.39 -12.13 1.27
C ALA A 274 10.98 -10.92 2.01
N CYS A 275 11.41 -9.89 1.29
CA CYS A 275 12.04 -8.71 1.86
C CYS A 275 11.26 -7.42 1.56
N LEU A 276 11.15 -6.53 2.58
CA LEU A 276 10.72 -5.14 2.43
C LEU A 276 11.69 -4.24 3.20
N LEU A 277 12.80 -3.86 2.57
CA LEU A 277 13.88 -3.08 3.18
C LEU A 277 13.71 -1.57 2.98
N SER A 278 12.48 -1.09 2.95
CA SER A 278 12.13 0.29 2.65
C SER A 278 12.77 1.29 3.63
N ARG A 279 13.17 2.46 3.11
CA ARG A 279 13.67 3.59 3.91
C ARG A 279 12.56 4.42 4.54
N TRP A 280 11.35 4.35 3.99
CA TRP A 280 10.10 4.90 4.55
C TRP A 280 8.90 4.20 3.96
N GLU A 281 7.83 4.00 4.76
CA GLU A 281 6.67 3.23 4.32
C GLU A 281 5.38 3.70 5.01
N GLY A 282 4.35 4.02 4.23
CA GLY A 282 3.05 4.41 4.78
C GLY A 282 2.27 3.25 5.39
N PHE A 283 2.35 2.08 4.76
CA PHE A 283 1.75 0.83 5.25
C PHE A 283 2.58 -0.39 4.85
N GLY A 284 2.95 -0.50 3.55
CA GLY A 284 3.65 -1.67 3.04
C GLY A 284 2.70 -2.80 2.67
N LEU A 285 1.79 -2.56 1.71
CA LEU A 285 0.79 -3.55 1.26
C LEU A 285 1.38 -4.92 0.90
N VAL A 286 2.62 -4.98 0.45
CA VAL A 286 3.31 -6.24 0.14
C VAL A 286 3.53 -7.12 1.38
N LEU A 287 3.56 -6.57 2.61
CA LEU A 287 3.72 -7.37 3.83
C LEU A 287 2.52 -8.30 4.06
N PRO A 288 1.27 -7.82 4.08
CA PRO A 288 0.11 -8.70 4.07
C PRO A 288 0.05 -9.65 2.86
N GLU A 289 0.50 -9.23 1.67
CA GLU A 289 0.60 -10.10 0.49
C GLU A 289 1.58 -11.25 0.74
N TYR A 290 2.75 -11.00 1.34
CA TYR A 290 3.70 -12.04 1.73
C TYR A 290 3.15 -12.99 2.81
N MET A 291 2.46 -12.43 3.82
CA MET A 291 1.80 -13.23 4.85
C MET A 291 0.74 -14.17 4.26
N MET A 292 -0.08 -13.65 3.35
CA MET A 292 -1.12 -14.40 2.63
C MET A 292 -0.52 -15.55 1.81
N ALA A 293 0.62 -15.31 1.15
CA ALA A 293 1.36 -16.33 0.41
C ALA A 293 2.21 -17.27 1.30
N GLY A 294 2.12 -17.15 2.62
CA GLY A 294 2.89 -17.98 3.55
C GLY A 294 4.40 -17.77 3.45
N LYS A 295 4.86 -16.54 3.18
CA LYS A 295 6.29 -16.25 3.06
C LYS A 295 6.85 -15.66 4.35
N PRO A 296 7.98 -16.17 4.87
CA PRO A 296 8.66 -15.56 6.00
C PRO A 296 9.27 -14.22 5.57
N ILE A 297 9.18 -13.21 6.44
CA ILE A 297 9.42 -11.82 6.09
C ILE A 297 10.64 -11.26 6.81
N VAL A 298 11.50 -10.54 6.08
CA VAL A 298 12.51 -9.62 6.62
C VAL A 298 12.14 -8.19 6.21
N ALA A 299 11.97 -7.30 7.17
CA ALA A 299 11.53 -5.93 6.88
C ALA A 299 12.29 -4.88 7.70
N SER A 300 12.37 -3.65 7.17
CA SER A 300 12.97 -2.53 7.92
C SER A 300 12.11 -2.10 9.10
N ASN A 301 12.75 -1.80 10.23
CA ASN A 301 12.11 -1.22 11.40
C ASN A 301 11.86 0.29 11.19
N VAL A 302 10.87 0.65 10.39
CA VAL A 302 10.59 2.05 10.03
C VAL A 302 9.09 2.32 9.87
N ASP A 303 8.66 3.52 10.25
CA ASP A 303 7.32 4.07 10.07
C ASP A 303 6.20 3.07 10.49
N ALA A 304 5.36 2.64 9.54
CA ALA A 304 4.25 1.75 9.80
C ALA A 304 4.63 0.25 9.85
N ILE A 305 5.82 -0.13 9.40
CA ILE A 305 6.21 -1.56 9.32
C ILE A 305 6.12 -2.26 10.69
N PRO A 306 6.58 -1.66 11.83
CA PRO A 306 6.43 -2.29 13.16
C PRO A 306 4.97 -2.44 13.64
N ASN A 307 4.00 -1.76 13.02
CA ASN A 307 2.59 -2.01 13.29
C ASN A 307 2.08 -3.31 12.65
N LEU A 308 2.75 -3.78 11.58
CA LEU A 308 2.40 -4.99 10.86
C LEU A 308 3.26 -6.17 11.28
N ILE A 309 4.56 -5.94 11.42
CA ILE A 309 5.57 -6.96 11.75
C ILE A 309 5.97 -6.87 13.22
N LYS A 310 5.85 -8.01 13.93
CA LYS A 310 6.41 -8.22 15.26
C LYS A 310 7.68 -9.02 15.13
N ASP A 311 8.80 -8.41 15.54
CA ASP A 311 10.11 -9.06 15.44
C ASP A 311 10.15 -10.41 16.16
N GLY A 312 10.63 -11.47 15.45
CA GLY A 312 10.61 -12.85 15.89
C GLY A 312 9.21 -13.46 16.09
N GLY A 313 8.15 -12.69 15.79
CA GLY A 313 6.75 -13.14 15.82
C GLY A 313 6.28 -13.61 14.44
N ASN A 314 5.91 -12.69 13.58
CA ASN A 314 5.41 -12.92 12.22
C ASN A 314 6.37 -12.42 11.11
N GLY A 315 7.57 -11.99 11.48
CA GLY A 315 8.66 -11.56 10.61
C GLY A 315 9.89 -11.20 11.43
N LEU A 316 10.97 -10.80 10.75
CA LEU A 316 12.20 -10.28 11.36
C LEU A 316 12.36 -8.81 10.99
N LEU A 317 12.65 -7.97 11.97
CA LEU A 317 12.90 -6.54 11.76
C LEU A 317 14.41 -6.25 11.79
N VAL A 318 14.84 -5.39 10.88
CA VAL A 318 16.21 -4.91 10.78
C VAL A 318 16.24 -3.39 10.71
N GLU A 319 17.34 -2.76 11.10
CA GLU A 319 17.43 -1.30 11.00
C GLU A 319 17.48 -0.83 9.53
N VAL A 320 17.08 0.40 9.31
CA VAL A 320 17.09 1.00 7.95
C VAL A 320 18.53 1.06 7.42
N ASP A 321 18.72 0.65 6.17
CA ASP A 321 20.02 0.56 5.50
C ASP A 321 20.99 -0.47 6.11
N ASP A 322 20.55 -1.33 7.05
CA ASP A 322 21.36 -2.40 7.64
C ASP A 322 21.42 -3.63 6.72
N THR A 323 22.38 -3.61 5.82
CA THR A 323 22.64 -4.70 4.88
C THR A 323 23.08 -6.00 5.57
N VAL A 324 23.89 -5.89 6.63
CA VAL A 324 24.43 -7.04 7.36
C VAL A 324 23.32 -7.72 8.15
N GLY A 325 22.58 -6.95 8.97
CA GLY A 325 21.44 -7.48 9.71
C GLY A 325 20.37 -8.09 8.81
N ALA A 326 20.12 -7.50 7.63
CA ALA A 326 19.19 -8.09 6.64
C ALA A 326 19.72 -9.43 6.10
N SER A 327 21.02 -9.55 5.83
CA SER A 327 21.61 -10.83 5.38
C SER A 327 21.56 -11.90 6.48
N GLU A 328 21.85 -11.55 7.71
CA GLU A 328 21.78 -12.45 8.86
C GLU A 328 20.34 -12.93 9.09
N ALA A 329 19.34 -12.03 9.00
CA ALA A 329 17.93 -12.38 9.12
C ALA A 329 17.49 -13.37 8.03
N VAL A 330 17.89 -13.15 6.77
CA VAL A 330 17.62 -14.07 5.65
C VAL A 330 18.29 -15.43 5.87
N LEU A 331 19.55 -15.44 6.31
CA LEU A 331 20.29 -16.68 6.60
C LEU A 331 19.67 -17.47 7.76
N ARG A 332 19.13 -16.79 8.79
CA ARG A 332 18.38 -17.44 9.87
C ARG A 332 17.10 -18.10 9.35
N ILE A 333 16.36 -17.44 8.48
CA ILE A 333 15.18 -18.04 7.83
C ILE A 333 15.55 -19.30 7.03
N HIS A 334 16.70 -19.27 6.36
CA HIS A 334 17.23 -20.43 5.61
C HIS A 334 17.62 -21.59 6.52
N GLN A 335 18.28 -21.31 7.66
CA GLN A 335 18.91 -22.32 8.53
C GLN A 335 18.01 -22.80 9.66
N GLU A 336 17.18 -21.92 10.24
CA GLU A 336 16.34 -22.18 11.40
C GLU A 336 14.92 -22.55 10.98
N ILE A 337 14.66 -23.84 10.68
CA ILE A 337 13.36 -24.32 10.18
C ILE A 337 12.22 -23.98 11.15
N GLU A 338 12.43 -24.19 12.45
CA GLU A 338 11.42 -23.91 13.48
C GLU A 338 11.06 -22.41 13.53
N LEU A 339 12.05 -21.53 13.40
CA LEU A 339 11.81 -20.08 13.31
C LEU A 339 11.00 -19.75 12.08
N ARG A 340 11.43 -20.24 10.91
CA ARG A 340 10.75 -20.02 9.63
C ARG A 340 9.29 -20.42 9.69
N ASP A 341 9.01 -21.64 10.15
CA ASP A 341 7.66 -22.19 10.20
C ASP A 341 6.77 -21.42 11.20
N LYS A 342 7.33 -20.97 12.33
CA LYS A 342 6.67 -20.07 13.27
C LYS A 342 6.30 -18.73 12.63
N LEU A 343 7.25 -18.09 11.93
CA LEU A 343 7.00 -16.79 11.27
C LEU A 343 5.87 -16.90 10.23
N ILE A 344 5.86 -17.98 9.44
CA ILE A 344 4.82 -18.26 8.45
C ILE A 344 3.47 -18.44 9.13
N ALA A 345 3.38 -19.31 10.14
CA ALA A 345 2.11 -19.60 10.82
C ALA A 345 1.48 -18.35 11.45
N HIS A 346 2.28 -17.54 12.15
CA HIS A 346 1.78 -16.31 12.76
C HIS A 346 1.47 -15.22 11.72
N GLY A 347 2.23 -15.15 10.62
CA GLY A 347 1.92 -14.24 9.50
C GLY A 347 0.57 -14.59 8.87
N TYR A 348 0.32 -15.87 8.62
CA TYR A 348 -0.95 -16.37 8.07
C TYR A 348 -2.13 -16.07 9.01
N GLU A 349 -1.99 -16.29 10.31
CA GLU A 349 -3.01 -15.91 11.30
C GLU A 349 -3.28 -14.40 11.31
N ASP A 350 -2.22 -13.59 11.31
CA ASP A 350 -2.34 -12.13 11.35
C ASP A 350 -3.01 -11.56 10.09
N VAL A 351 -2.72 -12.07 8.88
CA VAL A 351 -3.34 -11.56 7.67
C VAL A 351 -4.85 -11.82 7.67
N HIS A 352 -5.30 -13.00 8.10
CA HIS A 352 -6.71 -13.32 8.17
C HIS A 352 -7.45 -12.49 9.22
N ARG A 353 -6.84 -12.27 10.37
CA ARG A 353 -7.45 -11.55 11.50
C ARG A 353 -7.41 -10.03 11.32
N ARG A 354 -6.28 -9.48 10.82
CA ARG A 354 -6.00 -8.04 10.86
C ARG A 354 -6.04 -7.36 9.51
N PHE A 355 -5.73 -8.08 8.42
CA PHE A 355 -5.49 -7.48 7.11
C PHE A 355 -6.39 -8.06 6.01
N ASN A 356 -7.53 -8.62 6.37
CA ASN A 356 -8.53 -9.13 5.43
C ASN A 356 -9.34 -7.97 4.82
N ALA A 357 -9.48 -7.94 3.50
CA ALA A 357 -10.22 -6.94 2.75
C ALA A 357 -11.70 -6.81 3.18
N ARG A 358 -12.36 -7.93 3.49
CA ARG A 358 -13.75 -7.92 3.98
C ARG A 358 -13.88 -7.14 5.27
N ARG A 359 -12.98 -7.38 6.25
CA ARG A 359 -12.93 -6.63 7.52
C ARG A 359 -12.76 -5.13 7.27
N VAL A 360 -11.87 -4.76 6.32
CA VAL A 360 -11.65 -3.34 5.97
C VAL A 360 -12.95 -2.69 5.50
N SER A 361 -13.72 -3.39 4.66
CA SER A 361 -15.00 -2.88 4.15
C SER A 361 -16.04 -2.79 5.27
N GLU A 362 -16.19 -3.81 6.10
CA GLU A 362 -17.11 -3.83 7.26
C GLU A 362 -16.82 -2.70 8.26
N GLU A 363 -15.54 -2.40 8.54
CA GLU A 363 -15.17 -1.28 9.41
C GLU A 363 -15.51 0.09 8.80
N HIS A 364 -15.38 0.23 7.47
CA HIS A 364 -15.84 1.45 6.77
C HIS A 364 -17.35 1.58 6.80
N GLU A 365 -18.07 0.51 6.51
CA GLU A 365 -19.54 0.50 6.57
C GLU A 365 -20.05 0.90 7.96
N ALA A 366 -19.48 0.29 9.01
CA ALA A 366 -19.83 0.61 10.39
C ALA A 366 -19.57 2.09 10.74
N LEU A 367 -18.42 2.63 10.30
CA LEU A 367 -18.09 4.05 10.47
C LEU A 367 -19.11 4.95 9.75
N PHE A 368 -19.44 4.63 8.51
CA PHE A 368 -20.37 5.42 7.70
C PHE A 368 -21.80 5.37 8.26
N GLU A 369 -22.26 4.20 8.69
CA GLU A 369 -23.55 4.07 9.37
C GLU A 369 -23.60 4.84 10.71
N GLU A 370 -22.49 4.87 11.47
CA GLU A 370 -22.40 5.65 12.71
C GLU A 370 -22.48 7.15 12.46
N MET A 371 -21.84 7.65 11.39
CA MET A 371 -21.84 9.07 11.06
C MET A 371 -23.21 9.61 10.63
N LEU A 372 -24.11 8.73 10.18
CA LEU A 372 -25.47 9.08 9.71
C LEU A 372 -26.57 8.93 10.77
N LYS A 373 -26.22 8.47 11.98
CA LYS A 373 -27.14 8.39 13.14
C LYS A 373 -27.22 9.72 13.87
#